data_396c4e07c53d9dac49552f323ab7f23e
#
_entry.id   396c4e07c53d9dac49552f323ab7f23e
#
_cell.length_a   1.000
_cell.length_b   1.000
_cell.length_c   1.000
_cell.angle_alpha   90.00
_cell.angle_beta   90.00
_cell.angle_gamma   90.00
#
_symmetry.space_group_name_H-M   'P 1'
#
loop_
_entity.id
_entity.type
_entity.pdbx_description
1 polymer ?
#
loop_
_entity_poly.entity_id
_entity_poly.type
_entity_poly.pdbx_seq_one_letter_code
_entity_poly.pdbx_strand_id
1 'polypeptide(L)'
;VVLIQGTKVRSNTPRLPEASGDREGKTGQGKPLSLLILGDSAAAGVGVETQQDALSGAIISELKTEYKLHWKLHAKTGDTTKQVYQAIQQLEPKKYDVVVTSVGVNDVTKLISAKTWIKQQKQLFTQIQNHFQPKLIIVSGVPPMQHFPALPNPLAWLFGQYAEQMNQTLKQWLAPQPQFRFIEYDIKNFQAMNLSMASDGFHPSKEIYAIWGQQVATLVRQTFNA
;
A
#
# COMPACT_ATOMS: atom_id res chain seq x y z
N VAL A 1 3.49 -26.59 -13.52
CA VAL A 1 2.53 -25.62 -14.09
C VAL A 1 2.74 -24.24 -13.47
N VAL A 2 2.59 -24.07 -12.15
CA VAL A 2 2.67 -22.75 -11.46
C VAL A 2 4.00 -22.03 -11.69
N LEU A 3 5.13 -22.71 -11.60
CA LEU A 3 6.46 -22.10 -11.83
C LEU A 3 6.60 -21.60 -13.27
N ILE A 4 6.12 -22.38 -14.26
CA ILE A 4 6.14 -21.97 -15.67
C ILE A 4 5.24 -20.74 -15.88
N GLN A 5 4.06 -20.73 -15.27
CA GLN A 5 3.16 -19.59 -15.32
C GLN A 5 3.79 -18.34 -14.70
N GLY A 6 4.41 -18.48 -13.53
CA GLY A 6 5.11 -17.37 -12.87
C GLY A 6 6.21 -16.77 -13.73
N THR A 7 7.02 -17.60 -14.40
CA THR A 7 8.04 -17.14 -15.34
C THR A 7 7.43 -16.42 -16.54
N LYS A 8 6.37 -16.98 -17.15
CA LYS A 8 5.67 -16.34 -18.28
C LYS A 8 5.02 -15.00 -17.90
N VAL A 9 4.34 -14.92 -16.76
CA VAL A 9 3.77 -13.66 -16.27
C VAL A 9 4.87 -12.63 -16.11
N ARG A 10 5.97 -12.96 -15.43
CA ARG A 10 7.09 -12.05 -15.21
C ARG A 10 7.75 -11.56 -16.52
N SER A 11 7.80 -12.39 -17.56
CA SER A 11 8.37 -12.00 -18.86
C SER A 11 7.39 -11.22 -19.74
N ASN A 12 6.09 -11.48 -19.64
CA ASN A 12 5.07 -10.96 -20.54
C ASN A 12 4.33 -9.71 -19.98
N THR A 13 4.33 -9.53 -18.66
CA THR A 13 3.70 -8.35 -18.05
C THR A 13 4.53 -7.10 -18.37
N PRO A 14 3.93 -6.08 -19.00
CA PRO A 14 4.62 -4.81 -19.25
C PRO A 14 5.18 -4.22 -17.96
N ARG A 15 6.42 -3.74 -18.00
CA ARG A 15 7.02 -3.03 -16.86
C ARG A 15 6.66 -1.55 -16.95
N LEU A 16 5.63 -1.16 -16.21
CA LEU A 16 5.25 0.24 -16.10
C LEU A 16 6.21 0.96 -15.15
N PRO A 17 6.54 2.23 -15.45
CA PRO A 17 7.38 3.04 -14.55
C PRO A 17 6.61 3.45 -13.28
N GLU A 18 7.35 3.85 -12.27
CA GLU A 18 6.77 4.57 -11.13
C GLU A 18 6.27 5.93 -11.60
N ALA A 19 5.20 6.44 -10.98
CA ALA A 19 4.62 7.73 -11.31
C ALA A 19 5.65 8.87 -11.12
N SER A 20 5.70 9.78 -12.07
CA SER A 20 6.55 10.97 -12.01
C SER A 20 5.97 12.04 -11.07
N GLY A 21 6.83 12.93 -10.57
CA GLY A 21 6.44 14.05 -9.72
C GLY A 21 7.06 13.99 -8.34
N ASP A 22 6.69 14.97 -7.50
CA ASP A 22 7.25 15.13 -6.17
C ASP A 22 6.90 13.96 -5.25
N ARG A 23 7.87 13.56 -4.44
CA ARG A 23 7.73 12.52 -3.42
C ARG A 23 7.72 13.05 -2.00
N GLU A 24 7.85 14.35 -1.84
CA GLU A 24 7.69 15.05 -0.56
C GLU A 24 7.27 16.50 -0.82
N GLY A 25 6.62 17.11 0.16
CA GLY A 25 6.21 18.50 0.04
C GLY A 25 5.34 18.98 1.18
N LYS A 26 4.90 20.23 0.99
CA LYS A 26 3.95 20.90 1.90
C LYS A 26 2.83 21.50 1.06
N THR A 27 1.58 21.31 1.50
CA THR A 27 0.42 21.86 0.82
C THR A 27 -0.77 21.94 1.76
N GLY A 28 -1.81 22.63 1.33
CA GLY A 28 -3.07 22.71 2.05
C GLY A 28 -3.12 23.78 3.13
N GLN A 29 -4.26 23.82 3.81
CA GLN A 29 -4.62 24.81 4.84
C GLN A 29 -5.23 24.09 6.04
N GLY A 30 -5.29 24.77 7.18
CA GLY A 30 -5.91 24.22 8.39
C GLY A 30 -4.92 23.63 9.39
N LYS A 31 -5.33 22.60 10.11
CA LYS A 31 -4.51 21.97 11.16
C LYS A 31 -3.26 21.31 10.57
N PRO A 32 -2.08 21.48 11.19
CA PRO A 32 -0.88 20.74 10.74
C PRO A 32 -1.07 19.22 10.82
N LEU A 33 -0.67 18.51 9.77
CA LEU A 33 -0.66 17.05 9.74
C LEU A 33 0.55 16.57 8.94
N SER A 34 1.35 15.68 9.54
CA SER A 34 2.49 15.06 8.88
C SER A 34 2.18 13.62 8.47
N LEU A 35 2.45 13.31 7.20
CA LEU A 35 2.11 12.03 6.55
C LEU A 35 3.34 11.38 5.94
N LEU A 36 3.57 10.11 6.26
CA LEU A 36 4.56 9.27 5.60
C LEU A 36 3.86 8.10 4.88
N ILE A 37 4.16 7.90 3.61
CA ILE A 37 3.67 6.78 2.80
C ILE A 37 4.85 5.86 2.51
N LEU A 38 4.73 4.59 2.90
CA LEU A 38 5.76 3.56 2.74
C LEU A 38 5.23 2.41 1.88
N GLY A 39 6.07 1.85 1.05
CA GLY A 39 5.61 0.64 0.34
C GLY A 39 6.42 0.23 -0.88
N ASP A 40 5.74 -0.48 -1.74
CA ASP A 40 6.26 -1.05 -2.98
C ASP A 40 5.80 -0.26 -4.22
N SER A 41 5.65 -0.94 -5.36
CA SER A 41 5.23 -0.35 -6.62
C SER A 41 3.87 0.34 -6.58
N ALA A 42 2.91 -0.21 -5.84
CA ALA A 42 1.58 0.40 -5.72
C ALA A 42 1.64 1.72 -4.95
N ALA A 43 2.41 1.79 -3.85
CA ALA A 43 2.64 3.05 -3.16
C ALA A 43 3.44 4.05 -4.02
N ALA A 44 4.39 3.56 -4.83
CA ALA A 44 5.18 4.38 -5.75
C ALA A 44 4.40 4.92 -6.96
N GLY A 45 3.15 4.50 -7.13
CA GLY A 45 2.25 4.99 -8.17
C GLY A 45 2.43 4.31 -9.53
N VAL A 46 2.90 3.05 -9.56
CA VAL A 46 2.90 2.28 -10.81
C VAL A 46 1.45 2.07 -11.27
N GLY A 47 1.20 2.28 -12.57
CA GLY A 47 -0.13 2.20 -13.17
C GLY A 47 -0.73 3.55 -13.57
N VAL A 48 -0.13 4.66 -13.14
CA VAL A 48 -0.48 6.03 -13.53
C VAL A 48 0.78 6.82 -13.90
N GLU A 49 0.60 7.93 -14.61
CA GLU A 49 1.74 8.71 -15.13
C GLU A 49 2.37 9.61 -14.08
N THR A 50 1.54 10.22 -13.22
CA THR A 50 1.98 11.22 -12.25
C THR A 50 1.58 10.89 -10.82
N GLN A 51 2.34 11.39 -9.85
CA GLN A 51 2.02 11.25 -8.43
C GLN A 51 0.67 11.89 -8.08
N GLN A 52 0.20 12.85 -8.85
CA GLN A 52 -1.12 13.46 -8.65
C GLN A 52 -2.25 12.44 -8.81
N ASP A 53 -2.11 11.46 -9.70
CA ASP A 53 -3.08 10.41 -9.97
C ASP A 53 -2.81 9.11 -9.19
N ALA A 54 -1.69 9.06 -8.45
CA ALA A 54 -1.29 7.95 -7.60
C ALA A 54 -1.88 8.07 -6.17
N LEU A 55 -1.57 7.10 -5.33
CA LEU A 55 -2.04 7.06 -3.93
C LEU A 55 -1.69 8.34 -3.15
N SER A 56 -0.47 8.83 -3.28
CA SER A 56 -0.02 10.05 -2.59
C SER A 56 -0.87 11.26 -2.98
N GLY A 57 -1.06 11.48 -4.27
CA GLY A 57 -1.87 12.59 -4.80
C GLY A 57 -3.35 12.46 -4.43
N ALA A 58 -3.90 11.26 -4.44
CA ALA A 58 -5.27 11.00 -4.02
C ALA A 58 -5.48 11.35 -2.53
N ILE A 59 -4.60 10.91 -1.63
CA ILE A 59 -4.66 11.26 -0.20
C ILE A 59 -4.53 12.78 0.00
N ILE A 60 -3.56 13.41 -0.67
CA ILE A 60 -3.32 14.86 -0.56
C ILE A 60 -4.54 15.64 -1.05
N SER A 61 -5.11 15.25 -2.18
CA SER A 61 -6.29 15.91 -2.75
C SER A 61 -7.48 15.90 -1.80
N GLU A 62 -7.69 14.80 -1.09
CA GLU A 62 -8.75 14.62 -0.10
C GLU A 62 -8.54 15.46 1.17
N LEU A 63 -7.31 15.62 1.63
CA LEU A 63 -7.01 16.19 2.96
C LEU A 63 -6.58 17.66 2.94
N LYS A 64 -6.11 18.18 1.81
CA LYS A 64 -5.50 19.52 1.71
C LYS A 64 -6.42 20.70 2.04
N THR A 65 -7.73 20.52 2.01
CA THR A 65 -8.71 21.55 2.37
C THR A 65 -8.90 21.69 3.88
N GLU A 66 -8.56 20.65 4.64
CA GLU A 66 -8.77 20.57 6.09
C GLU A 66 -7.45 20.60 6.87
N TYR A 67 -6.35 20.14 6.21
CA TYR A 67 -5.04 20.02 6.84
C TYR A 67 -3.95 20.74 6.07
N LYS A 68 -3.05 21.39 6.81
CA LYS A 68 -1.75 21.83 6.31
C LYS A 68 -0.82 20.63 6.33
N LEU A 69 -0.73 19.93 5.19
CA LEU A 69 0.00 18.70 5.03
C LEU A 69 1.50 18.93 4.89
N HIS A 70 2.28 18.11 5.60
CA HIS A 70 3.69 17.89 5.33
C HIS A 70 3.85 16.39 5.04
N TRP A 71 4.09 16.03 3.80
CA TRP A 71 4.02 14.64 3.35
C TRP A 71 5.33 14.17 2.74
N LYS A 72 5.57 12.85 2.85
CA LYS A 72 6.69 12.15 2.22
C LYS A 72 6.23 10.78 1.73
N LEU A 73 6.65 10.43 0.51
CA LEU A 73 6.52 9.12 -0.09
C LEU A 73 7.89 8.45 -0.14
N HIS A 74 8.02 7.29 0.51
CA HIS A 74 9.20 6.45 0.44
C HIS A 74 8.77 5.04 0.03
N ALA A 75 8.80 4.77 -1.26
CA ALA A 75 8.36 3.53 -1.86
C ALA A 75 9.20 3.19 -3.08
N LYS A 76 9.37 1.89 -3.33
CA LYS A 76 10.20 1.40 -4.44
C LYS A 76 9.59 0.15 -5.04
N THR A 77 9.51 0.11 -6.37
CA THR A 77 9.05 -1.05 -7.13
C THR A 77 9.84 -2.31 -6.79
N GLY A 78 9.11 -3.39 -6.50
CA GLY A 78 9.69 -4.70 -6.22
C GLY A 78 10.07 -4.95 -4.77
N ASP A 79 9.96 -3.94 -3.88
CA ASP A 79 10.29 -4.11 -2.47
C ASP A 79 9.34 -5.07 -1.77
N THR A 80 9.93 -5.99 -1.01
CA THR A 80 9.25 -6.84 -0.04
C THR A 80 9.16 -6.13 1.32
N THR A 81 8.38 -6.68 2.24
CA THR A 81 8.31 -6.22 3.62
C THR A 81 9.70 -6.05 4.26
N LYS A 82 10.59 -7.04 4.05
CA LYS A 82 11.97 -6.98 4.54
C LYS A 82 12.77 -5.81 3.96
N GLN A 83 12.60 -5.53 2.68
CA GLN A 83 13.31 -4.42 2.02
C GLN A 83 12.79 -3.07 2.46
N VAL A 84 11.46 -2.90 2.64
CA VAL A 84 10.89 -1.68 3.23
C VAL A 84 11.41 -1.49 4.66
N TYR A 85 11.46 -2.55 5.49
CA TYR A 85 12.05 -2.49 6.82
C TYR A 85 13.50 -2.01 6.80
N GLN A 86 14.32 -2.53 5.89
CA GLN A 86 15.73 -2.11 5.74
C GLN A 86 15.84 -0.66 5.27
N ALA A 87 14.98 -0.24 4.35
CA ALA A 87 14.99 1.11 3.81
C ALA A 87 14.66 2.16 4.88
N ILE A 88 13.66 1.91 5.72
CA ILE A 88 13.29 2.88 6.77
C ILE A 88 14.35 3.02 7.88
N GLN A 89 15.21 2.03 8.06
CA GLN A 89 16.35 2.15 8.99
C GLN A 89 17.40 3.19 8.55
N GLN A 90 17.41 3.52 7.26
CA GLN A 90 18.30 4.53 6.68
C GLN A 90 17.68 5.93 6.66
N LEU A 91 16.39 6.06 6.98
CA LEU A 91 15.75 7.36 7.09
C LEU A 91 16.08 8.01 8.42
N GLU A 92 16.22 9.33 8.42
CA GLU A 92 16.36 10.10 9.65
C GLU A 92 15.14 9.94 10.56
N PRO A 93 15.32 9.71 11.87
CA PRO A 93 14.23 9.69 12.83
C PRO A 93 13.45 11.00 12.80
N LYS A 94 12.16 10.92 12.57
CA LYS A 94 11.27 12.08 12.50
C LYS A 94 9.86 11.71 12.88
N LYS A 95 9.18 12.56 13.66
CA LYS A 95 7.79 12.32 14.00
C LYS A 95 6.87 12.54 12.81
N TYR A 96 5.95 11.59 12.60
CA TYR A 96 4.83 11.72 11.67
C TYR A 96 3.53 11.44 12.42
N ASP A 97 2.46 12.19 12.11
CA ASP A 97 1.15 11.94 12.70
C ASP A 97 0.53 10.67 12.14
N VAL A 98 0.69 10.45 10.83
CA VAL A 98 0.14 9.31 10.09
C VAL A 98 1.24 8.61 9.29
N VAL A 99 1.26 7.28 9.37
CA VAL A 99 2.03 6.44 8.45
C VAL A 99 1.07 5.53 7.70
N VAL A 100 1.14 5.52 6.37
CA VAL A 100 0.41 4.60 5.50
C VAL A 100 1.38 3.58 4.94
N THR A 101 1.04 2.29 5.00
CA THR A 101 1.86 1.22 4.44
C THR A 101 1.12 0.44 3.36
N SER A 102 1.81 0.14 2.26
CA SER A 102 1.34 -0.71 1.17
C SER A 102 2.48 -1.62 0.72
N VAL A 103 2.53 -2.82 1.28
CA VAL A 103 3.57 -3.81 0.97
C VAL A 103 3.08 -5.22 1.26
N GLY A 104 3.43 -6.18 0.39
CA GLY A 104 3.08 -7.58 0.58
C GLY A 104 2.91 -8.36 -0.72
N VAL A 105 2.54 -7.71 -1.82
CA VAL A 105 2.38 -8.37 -3.13
C VAL A 105 3.69 -9.06 -3.55
N ASN A 106 4.83 -8.41 -3.37
CA ASN A 106 6.13 -8.99 -3.69
C ASN A 106 6.53 -10.14 -2.75
N ASP A 107 6.03 -10.14 -1.52
CA ASP A 107 6.20 -11.26 -0.58
C ASP A 107 5.41 -12.48 -1.07
N VAL A 108 4.16 -12.29 -1.54
CA VAL A 108 3.34 -13.35 -2.15
C VAL A 108 4.01 -13.91 -3.40
N THR A 109 4.41 -13.06 -4.34
CA THR A 109 5.02 -13.52 -5.61
C THR A 109 6.37 -14.21 -5.42
N LYS A 110 7.08 -13.91 -4.34
CA LYS A 110 8.32 -14.59 -3.92
C LYS A 110 8.05 -15.80 -3.02
N LEU A 111 6.79 -16.15 -2.81
CA LEU A 111 6.35 -17.29 -1.97
C LEU A 111 6.94 -17.27 -0.56
N ILE A 112 7.07 -16.07 0.03
CA ILE A 112 7.46 -15.93 1.43
C ILE A 112 6.34 -16.53 2.29
N SER A 113 6.67 -17.46 3.18
CA SER A 113 5.66 -18.12 4.01
C SER A 113 4.93 -17.11 4.91
N ALA A 114 3.65 -17.32 5.17
CA ALA A 114 2.86 -16.46 6.04
C ALA A 114 3.50 -16.27 7.43
N LYS A 115 4.12 -17.34 7.97
CA LYS A 115 4.86 -17.29 9.25
C LYS A 115 6.08 -16.37 9.18
N THR A 116 6.85 -16.41 8.11
CA THR A 116 8.00 -15.51 7.91
C THR A 116 7.53 -14.10 7.68
N TRP A 117 6.52 -13.91 6.82
CA TRP A 117 5.97 -12.61 6.49
C TRP A 117 5.41 -11.88 7.71
N ILE A 118 4.59 -12.53 8.56
CA ILE A 118 4.07 -11.88 9.78
C ILE A 118 5.17 -11.46 10.75
N LYS A 119 6.25 -12.24 10.84
CA LYS A 119 7.43 -11.86 11.64
C LYS A 119 8.08 -10.59 11.09
N GLN A 120 8.22 -10.48 9.76
CA GLN A 120 8.78 -9.31 9.08
C GLN A 120 7.85 -8.09 9.22
N GLN A 121 6.52 -8.27 9.12
CA GLN A 121 5.55 -7.20 9.35
C GLN A 121 5.63 -6.65 10.78
N LYS A 122 5.74 -7.52 11.78
CA LYS A 122 5.92 -7.10 13.17
C LYS A 122 7.21 -6.29 13.35
N GLN A 123 8.30 -6.71 12.74
CA GLN A 123 9.57 -5.98 12.77
C GLN A 123 9.44 -4.61 12.10
N LEU A 124 8.78 -4.55 10.93
CA LEU A 124 8.51 -3.32 10.20
C LEU A 124 7.70 -2.34 11.05
N PHE A 125 6.58 -2.79 11.64
CA PHE A 125 5.73 -1.90 12.43
C PHE A 125 6.37 -1.47 13.74
N THR A 126 7.13 -2.33 14.40
CA THR A 126 7.93 -1.95 15.57
C THR A 126 8.95 -0.87 15.21
N GLN A 127 9.62 -1.00 14.07
CA GLN A 127 10.55 0.03 13.59
C GLN A 127 9.84 1.33 13.24
N ILE A 128 8.68 1.28 12.58
CA ILE A 128 7.86 2.46 12.29
C ILE A 128 7.48 3.19 13.58
N GLN A 129 7.00 2.47 14.60
CA GLN A 129 6.62 3.05 15.89
C GLN A 129 7.81 3.71 16.60
N ASN A 130 8.95 3.06 16.63
CA ASN A 130 10.16 3.58 17.29
C ASN A 130 10.77 4.77 16.56
N HIS A 131 10.77 4.73 15.24
CA HIS A 131 11.49 5.68 14.38
C HIS A 131 10.67 6.93 14.09
N PHE A 132 9.36 6.76 13.87
CA PHE A 132 8.46 7.82 13.44
C PHE A 132 7.39 8.20 14.45
N GLN A 133 7.16 7.42 15.48
CA GLN A 133 6.21 7.66 16.59
C GLN A 133 4.81 8.13 16.11
N PRO A 134 4.19 7.46 15.13
CA PRO A 134 2.91 7.89 14.59
C PRO A 134 1.76 7.69 15.58
N LYS A 135 0.77 8.57 15.51
CA LYS A 135 -0.51 8.43 16.22
C LYS A 135 -1.43 7.44 15.50
N LEU A 136 -1.30 7.35 14.18
CA LEU A 136 -2.10 6.48 13.33
C LEU A 136 -1.21 5.77 12.31
N ILE A 137 -1.36 4.44 12.23
CA ILE A 137 -0.75 3.61 11.19
C ILE A 137 -1.88 2.96 10.39
N ILE A 138 -1.97 3.30 9.11
CA ILE A 138 -2.94 2.73 8.17
C ILE A 138 -2.23 1.65 7.36
N VAL A 139 -2.70 0.43 7.49
CA VAL A 139 -2.12 -0.74 6.84
C VAL A 139 -3.03 -1.17 5.70
N SER A 140 -2.56 -1.03 4.48
CA SER A 140 -3.26 -1.60 3.33
C SER A 140 -2.97 -3.10 3.25
N GLY A 141 -4.02 -3.91 3.20
CA GLY A 141 -3.89 -5.35 3.04
C GLY A 141 -3.27 -5.73 1.69
N VAL A 142 -2.83 -6.97 1.57
CA VAL A 142 -2.43 -7.52 0.27
C VAL A 142 -3.70 -7.67 -0.58
N PRO A 143 -3.73 -7.16 -1.82
CA PRO A 143 -4.92 -7.25 -2.65
C PRO A 143 -5.28 -8.71 -2.97
N PRO A 144 -6.56 -9.01 -3.26
CA PRO A 144 -7.02 -10.35 -3.62
C PRO A 144 -6.53 -10.74 -5.02
N MET A 145 -5.31 -11.28 -5.08
CA MET A 145 -4.54 -11.49 -6.31
C MET A 145 -5.20 -12.48 -7.28
N GLN A 146 -6.17 -13.31 -6.83
CA GLN A 146 -6.95 -14.18 -7.71
C GLN A 146 -7.79 -13.40 -8.75
N HIS A 147 -7.99 -12.11 -8.54
CA HIS A 147 -8.72 -11.24 -9.47
C HIS A 147 -7.82 -10.42 -10.39
N PHE A 148 -6.52 -10.61 -10.36
CA PHE A 148 -5.60 -9.88 -11.22
C PHE A 148 -5.64 -10.42 -12.66
N PRO A 149 -6.01 -9.60 -13.66
CA PRO A 149 -6.08 -10.03 -15.06
C PRO A 149 -4.78 -10.62 -15.60
N ALA A 150 -3.63 -10.15 -15.12
CA ALA A 150 -2.32 -10.65 -15.51
C ALA A 150 -1.99 -12.06 -15.02
N LEU A 151 -2.75 -12.59 -14.06
CA LEU A 151 -2.46 -13.88 -13.43
C LEU A 151 -3.35 -15.01 -13.98
N PRO A 152 -2.79 -16.03 -14.65
CA PRO A 152 -3.55 -17.20 -15.08
C PRO A 152 -3.80 -18.19 -13.93
N ASN A 153 -4.91 -18.93 -13.99
CA ASN A 153 -5.13 -20.07 -13.09
C ASN A 153 -4.22 -21.26 -13.48
N PRO A 154 -3.70 -22.02 -12.50
CA PRO A 154 -3.96 -21.97 -11.05
C PRO A 154 -3.09 -20.98 -10.25
N LEU A 155 -2.18 -20.22 -10.89
CA LEU A 155 -1.29 -19.27 -10.21
C LEU A 155 -2.09 -18.17 -9.47
N ALA A 156 -3.10 -17.60 -10.14
CA ALA A 156 -3.98 -16.59 -9.55
C ALA A 156 -4.65 -17.09 -8.26
N TRP A 157 -5.21 -18.30 -8.31
CA TRP A 157 -5.82 -18.92 -7.13
C TRP A 157 -4.81 -19.10 -6.00
N LEU A 158 -3.60 -19.63 -6.30
CA LEU A 158 -2.56 -19.83 -5.29
C LEU A 158 -2.17 -18.53 -4.62
N PHE A 159 -1.90 -17.48 -5.39
CA PHE A 159 -1.52 -16.17 -4.83
C PHE A 159 -2.66 -15.52 -4.05
N GLY A 160 -3.91 -15.72 -4.48
CA GLY A 160 -5.08 -15.28 -3.74
C GLY A 160 -5.18 -15.94 -2.36
N GLN A 161 -4.97 -17.26 -2.27
CA GLN A 161 -4.97 -17.98 -0.98
C GLN A 161 -3.84 -17.50 -0.06
N TYR A 162 -2.64 -17.24 -0.60
CA TYR A 162 -1.54 -16.67 0.16
C TYR A 162 -1.86 -15.27 0.69
N ALA A 163 -2.39 -14.39 -0.17
CA ALA A 163 -2.77 -13.03 0.22
C ALA A 163 -3.83 -13.05 1.33
N GLU A 164 -4.84 -13.90 1.21
CA GLU A 164 -5.88 -14.03 2.22
C GLU A 164 -5.34 -14.52 3.56
N GLN A 165 -4.54 -15.58 3.57
CA GLN A 165 -3.90 -16.10 4.80
C GLN A 165 -3.03 -15.03 5.47
N MET A 166 -2.24 -14.28 4.69
CA MET A 166 -1.40 -13.19 5.18
C MET A 166 -2.25 -12.09 5.82
N ASN A 167 -3.31 -11.64 5.13
CA ASN A 167 -4.21 -10.61 5.64
C ASN A 167 -4.91 -11.04 6.93
N GLN A 168 -5.43 -12.25 7.00
CA GLN A 168 -6.10 -12.76 8.21
C GLN A 168 -5.15 -12.77 9.41
N THR A 169 -3.92 -13.27 9.23
CA THR A 169 -2.91 -13.31 10.28
C THR A 169 -2.51 -11.90 10.74
N LEU A 170 -2.36 -10.97 9.78
CA LEU A 170 -2.01 -9.60 10.09
C LEU A 170 -3.14 -8.88 10.83
N LYS A 171 -4.37 -9.00 10.38
CA LYS A 171 -5.55 -8.40 11.03
C LYS A 171 -5.71 -8.87 12.47
N GLN A 172 -5.54 -10.18 12.74
CA GLN A 172 -5.59 -10.73 14.10
C GLN A 172 -4.53 -10.10 15.01
N TRP A 173 -3.34 -9.87 14.49
CA TRP A 173 -2.27 -9.23 15.27
C TRP A 173 -2.51 -7.73 15.47
N LEU A 174 -3.09 -7.02 14.51
CA LEU A 174 -3.37 -5.59 14.60
C LEU A 174 -4.58 -5.27 15.49
N ALA A 175 -5.57 -6.15 15.55
CA ALA A 175 -6.87 -5.90 16.20
C ALA A 175 -6.80 -5.34 17.64
N PRO A 176 -5.91 -5.82 18.54
CA PRO A 176 -5.82 -5.28 19.89
C PRO A 176 -5.05 -3.95 19.99
N GLN A 177 -4.55 -3.40 18.89
CA GLN A 177 -3.65 -2.25 18.88
C GLN A 177 -4.38 -1.00 18.37
N PRO A 178 -4.73 -0.03 19.22
CA PRO A 178 -5.66 1.05 18.87
C PRO A 178 -5.12 2.04 17.84
N GLN A 179 -3.80 2.13 17.67
CA GLN A 179 -3.17 3.02 16.70
C GLN A 179 -3.18 2.49 15.26
N PHE A 180 -3.56 1.22 15.05
CA PHE A 180 -3.63 0.64 13.71
C PHE A 180 -5.04 0.70 13.12
N ARG A 181 -5.11 0.92 11.81
CA ARG A 181 -6.30 0.72 10.99
C ARG A 181 -5.92 -0.11 9.78
N PHE A 182 -6.76 -1.07 9.45
CA PHE A 182 -6.54 -1.98 8.32
C PHE A 182 -7.52 -1.65 7.20
N ILE A 183 -7.00 -1.46 5.98
CA ILE A 183 -7.81 -1.30 4.77
C ILE A 183 -7.87 -2.63 4.03
N GLU A 184 -9.09 -3.11 3.81
CA GLU A 184 -9.38 -4.25 2.95
C GLU A 184 -9.77 -3.80 1.54
N TYR A 185 -9.45 -4.63 0.56
CA TYR A 185 -9.93 -4.40 -0.80
C TYR A 185 -11.37 -4.88 -0.94
N ASP A 186 -12.28 -3.98 -1.22
CA ASP A 186 -13.69 -4.29 -1.49
C ASP A 186 -13.87 -4.63 -2.97
N ILE A 187 -13.57 -5.89 -3.33
CA ILE A 187 -13.68 -6.38 -4.70
C ILE A 187 -15.11 -6.32 -5.23
N LYS A 188 -16.11 -6.57 -4.38
CA LYS A 188 -17.52 -6.49 -4.81
C LYS A 188 -17.88 -5.08 -5.25
N ASN A 189 -17.43 -4.08 -4.48
CA ASN A 189 -17.61 -2.68 -4.83
C ASN A 189 -16.84 -2.31 -6.11
N PHE A 190 -15.59 -2.75 -6.26
CA PHE A 190 -14.81 -2.50 -7.47
C PHE A 190 -15.47 -3.11 -8.72
N GLN A 191 -16.00 -4.33 -8.61
CA GLN A 191 -16.75 -4.98 -9.68
C GLN A 191 -18.07 -4.26 -9.99
N ALA A 192 -18.82 -3.85 -8.95
CA ALA A 192 -20.06 -3.10 -9.11
C ALA A 192 -19.83 -1.72 -9.80
N MET A 193 -18.68 -1.10 -9.54
CA MET A 193 -18.25 0.16 -10.18
C MET A 193 -17.59 -0.05 -11.54
N ASN A 194 -17.48 -1.28 -12.02
CA ASN A 194 -16.80 -1.65 -13.26
C ASN A 194 -15.36 -1.11 -13.36
N LEU A 195 -14.62 -1.14 -12.24
CA LEU A 195 -13.24 -0.67 -12.19
C LEU A 195 -12.29 -1.71 -12.75
N SER A 196 -11.38 -1.27 -13.59
CA SER A 196 -10.31 -2.09 -14.15
C SER A 196 -8.95 -1.74 -13.54
N MET A 197 -8.03 -2.70 -13.57
CA MET A 197 -6.63 -2.47 -13.25
C MET A 197 -5.96 -1.61 -14.33
N ALA A 198 -4.74 -1.14 -14.08
CA ALA A 198 -3.91 -0.50 -15.09
C ALA A 198 -3.63 -1.42 -16.28
N SER A 199 -3.03 -0.91 -17.34
CA SER A 199 -2.82 -1.63 -18.61
C SER A 199 -2.00 -2.92 -18.48
N ASP A 200 -1.22 -3.07 -17.41
CA ASP A 200 -0.47 -4.30 -17.14
C ASP A 200 -1.32 -5.41 -16.46
N GLY A 201 -2.56 -5.12 -16.10
CA GLY A 201 -3.47 -6.04 -15.41
C GLY A 201 -3.01 -6.45 -14.01
N PHE A 202 -2.10 -5.69 -13.39
CA PHE A 202 -1.47 -6.00 -12.11
C PHE A 202 -1.51 -4.83 -11.12
N HIS A 203 -1.28 -3.60 -11.57
CA HIS A 203 -1.26 -2.41 -10.73
C HIS A 203 -2.60 -1.67 -10.73
N PRO A 204 -2.86 -0.84 -9.71
CA PRO A 204 -4.09 -0.05 -9.65
C PRO A 204 -4.19 0.96 -10.80
N SER A 205 -5.41 1.18 -11.29
CA SER A 205 -5.74 2.32 -12.13
C SER A 205 -5.87 3.60 -11.30
N LYS A 206 -5.99 4.75 -11.98
CA LYS A 206 -6.26 6.06 -11.37
C LYS A 206 -7.49 6.03 -10.47
N GLU A 207 -8.56 5.39 -10.93
CA GLU A 207 -9.83 5.28 -10.20
C GLU A 207 -9.67 4.47 -8.92
N ILE A 208 -8.91 3.37 -8.97
CA ILE A 208 -8.61 2.56 -7.78
C ILE A 208 -7.75 3.35 -6.80
N TYR A 209 -6.75 4.10 -7.27
CA TYR A 209 -5.97 4.99 -6.41
C TYR A 209 -6.82 6.07 -5.74
N ALA A 210 -7.80 6.65 -6.48
CA ALA A 210 -8.70 7.66 -5.93
C ALA A 210 -9.56 7.09 -4.78
N ILE A 211 -10.16 5.91 -4.96
CA ILE A 211 -10.95 5.24 -3.92
C ILE A 211 -10.06 4.90 -2.71
N TRP A 212 -8.86 4.41 -2.95
CA TRP A 212 -7.92 4.09 -1.89
C TRP A 212 -7.51 5.33 -1.10
N GLY A 213 -7.22 6.45 -1.79
CA GLY A 213 -6.96 7.74 -1.15
C GLY A 213 -8.12 8.23 -0.29
N GLN A 214 -9.37 8.08 -0.73
CA GLN A 214 -10.58 8.41 0.04
C GLN A 214 -10.70 7.55 1.30
N GLN A 215 -10.42 6.25 1.22
CA GLN A 215 -10.43 5.36 2.37
C GLN A 215 -9.39 5.78 3.42
N VAL A 216 -8.17 6.09 2.98
CA VAL A 216 -7.11 6.62 3.87
C VAL A 216 -7.55 7.93 4.52
N ALA A 217 -8.06 8.88 3.73
CA ALA A 217 -8.52 10.18 4.23
C ALA A 217 -9.65 10.05 5.25
N THR A 218 -10.59 9.14 5.02
CA THR A 218 -11.68 8.85 5.97
C THR A 218 -11.13 8.40 7.32
N LEU A 219 -10.16 7.48 7.35
CA LEU A 219 -9.52 7.01 8.58
C LEU A 219 -8.74 8.11 9.30
N VAL A 220 -8.08 9.00 8.54
CA VAL A 220 -7.41 10.18 9.09
C VAL A 220 -8.42 11.10 9.77
N ARG A 221 -9.51 11.45 9.10
CA ARG A 221 -10.58 12.30 9.67
C ARG A 221 -11.17 11.71 10.93
N GLN A 222 -11.46 10.41 10.94
CA GLN A 222 -11.98 9.70 12.13
C GLN A 222 -11.03 9.77 13.33
N THR A 223 -9.73 9.87 13.09
CA THR A 223 -8.73 9.89 14.16
C THR A 223 -8.41 11.31 14.64
N PHE A 224 -8.41 12.31 13.76
CA PHE A 224 -7.90 13.66 14.06
C PHE A 224 -9.00 14.75 14.15
N ASN A 225 -10.23 14.46 13.71
CA ASN A 225 -11.37 15.35 13.83
C ASN A 225 -12.37 14.90 14.92
N ALA A 226 -12.05 13.81 15.64
CA ALA A 226 -12.84 13.33 16.76
C ALA A 226 -12.61 14.16 18.02
#